data_9658fc332978f0259c5ecb3b27e73d09
#
_entry.id   9658fc332978f0259c5ecb3b27e73d09
#
_cell.length_a   1.000
_cell.length_b   1.000
_cell.length_c   1.000
_cell.angle_alpha   90.00
_cell.angle_beta   90.00
_cell.angle_gamma   90.00
#
_symmetry.space_group_name_H-M   'P 1'
#
loop_
_entity.id
_entity.type
_entity.pdbx_description
1 polymer ?
#
loop_
_entity_poly.entity_id
_entity_poly.type
_entity_poly.pdbx_seq_one_letter_code
_entity_poly.pdbx_strand_id
1 'polypeptide(L)'
;AVAERDSKTFLLEGVTGSGKTEVYLQVIARVLAAGQTALMLVPEIALTPQMVNRVKGRFGTHVAVMHSGLSDGEKYDEWRRIARGEAQVVVGARSAAFAPLKNIGVFIMDEEHETSYKQDSAPRYHARDVLLKRAQIHHAPVVLGSATPSLESRARAEKGVYTLLRLP
;
A
#
# COMPACT_ATOMS: atom_id res chain seq x y z
N ALA A 1 -11.27 -12.17 0.33
CA ALA A 1 -11.51 -10.82 0.86
C ALA A 1 -11.65 -9.78 -0.25
N VAL A 2 -10.78 -9.83 -1.28
CA VAL A 2 -10.85 -8.88 -2.41
C VAL A 2 -12.20 -9.02 -3.13
N ALA A 3 -12.60 -10.23 -3.47
CA ALA A 3 -13.85 -10.49 -4.18
C ALA A 3 -15.10 -10.13 -3.34
N GLU A 4 -14.98 -10.22 -2.04
CA GLU A 4 -16.08 -9.97 -1.11
C GLU A 4 -16.14 -8.53 -0.63
N ARG A 5 -15.17 -7.69 -1.04
CA ARG A 5 -15.03 -6.30 -0.60
C ARG A 5 -15.09 -6.17 0.92
N ASP A 6 -14.28 -6.96 1.59
CA ASP A 6 -14.20 -7.01 3.03
C ASP A 6 -13.04 -6.12 3.51
N SER A 7 -13.23 -5.42 4.62
CA SER A 7 -12.21 -4.57 5.23
C SER A 7 -11.25 -5.32 6.16
N LYS A 8 -11.13 -6.64 6.00
CA LYS A 8 -10.20 -7.48 6.76
C LYS A 8 -8.77 -6.98 6.64
N THR A 9 -8.02 -7.10 7.74
CA THR A 9 -6.60 -6.78 7.76
C THR A 9 -5.77 -8.05 7.84
N PHE A 10 -4.84 -8.20 6.92
CA PHE A 10 -3.92 -9.33 6.84
C PHE A 10 -2.52 -8.87 7.21
N LEU A 11 -1.83 -9.64 8.03
CA LEU A 11 -0.41 -9.41 8.31
C LEU A 11 0.40 -10.46 7.55
N LEU A 12 1.14 -10.01 6.53
CA LEU A 12 1.97 -10.88 5.72
C LEU A 12 3.40 -10.87 6.25
N GLU A 13 3.81 -11.97 6.88
CA GLU A 13 5.14 -12.12 7.46
C GLU A 13 6.03 -12.91 6.52
N GLY A 14 7.21 -12.36 6.22
CA GLY A 14 8.20 -13.02 5.39
C GLY A 14 9.47 -12.21 5.36
N VAL A 15 10.63 -12.87 5.38
CA VAL A 15 11.93 -12.20 5.34
C VAL A 15 12.13 -11.50 3.99
N THR A 16 13.04 -10.53 3.95
CA THR A 16 13.43 -9.86 2.71
C THR A 16 13.85 -10.90 1.67
N GLY A 17 13.31 -10.79 0.46
CA GLY A 17 13.58 -11.74 -0.61
C GLY A 17 12.69 -12.99 -0.60
N SER A 18 11.71 -13.08 0.31
CA SER A 18 10.79 -14.23 0.39
C SER A 18 9.63 -14.19 -0.61
N GLY A 19 9.57 -13.17 -1.46
CA GLY A 19 8.52 -13.06 -2.46
C GLY A 19 7.32 -12.22 -2.07
N LYS A 20 7.41 -11.43 -1.00
CA LYS A 20 6.30 -10.55 -0.57
C LYS A 20 5.83 -9.63 -1.69
N THR A 21 6.78 -9.02 -2.42
CA THR A 21 6.45 -8.10 -3.51
C THR A 21 5.61 -8.80 -4.59
N GLU A 22 5.95 -10.04 -4.94
CA GLU A 22 5.17 -10.79 -5.93
C GLU A 22 3.74 -11.04 -5.44
N VAL A 23 3.56 -11.32 -4.15
CA VAL A 23 2.22 -11.46 -3.57
C VAL A 23 1.43 -10.16 -3.71
N TYR A 24 2.05 -9.02 -3.43
CA TYR A 24 1.41 -7.72 -3.59
C TYR A 24 0.98 -7.48 -5.03
N LEU A 25 1.87 -7.77 -5.98
CA LEU A 25 1.58 -7.55 -7.41
C LEU A 25 0.44 -8.45 -7.89
N GLN A 26 0.38 -9.69 -7.42
CA GLN A 26 -0.71 -10.60 -7.76
C GLN A 26 -2.05 -10.12 -7.19
N VAL A 27 -2.07 -9.63 -5.97
CA VAL A 27 -3.29 -9.07 -5.36
C VAL A 27 -3.75 -7.84 -6.11
N ILE A 28 -2.82 -6.95 -6.47
CA ILE A 28 -3.12 -5.76 -7.27
C ILE A 28 -3.73 -6.15 -8.63
N ALA A 29 -3.15 -7.15 -9.30
CA ALA A 29 -3.65 -7.61 -10.58
C ALA A 29 -5.10 -8.09 -10.49
N ARG A 30 -5.45 -8.81 -9.41
CA ARG A 30 -6.82 -9.27 -9.19
C ARG A 30 -7.79 -8.12 -8.94
N VAL A 31 -7.36 -7.13 -8.19
CA VAL A 31 -8.15 -5.93 -7.91
C VAL A 31 -8.44 -5.15 -9.20
N LEU A 32 -7.42 -4.98 -10.04
CA LEU A 32 -7.59 -4.31 -11.33
C LEU A 32 -8.53 -5.08 -12.26
N ALA A 33 -8.42 -6.41 -12.27
CA ALA A 33 -9.31 -7.25 -13.07
C ALA A 33 -10.78 -7.12 -12.63
N ALA A 34 -11.02 -6.77 -11.38
CA ALA A 34 -12.35 -6.53 -10.84
C ALA A 34 -12.84 -5.10 -11.07
N GLY A 35 -12.08 -4.27 -11.78
CA GLY A 35 -12.44 -2.87 -12.05
C GLY A 35 -12.18 -1.94 -10.88
N GLN A 36 -11.36 -2.35 -9.93
CA GLN A 36 -11.03 -1.56 -8.74
C GLN A 36 -9.61 -1.02 -8.82
N THR A 37 -9.21 -0.21 -7.84
CA THR A 37 -7.88 0.39 -7.78
C THR A 37 -7.11 -0.12 -6.57
N ALA A 38 -5.80 0.15 -6.54
CA ALA A 38 -4.92 -0.32 -5.48
C ALA A 38 -3.99 0.80 -4.99
N LEU A 39 -3.79 0.86 -3.70
CA LEU A 39 -2.85 1.78 -3.07
C LEU A 39 -1.80 0.98 -2.30
N MET A 40 -0.54 1.15 -2.68
CA MET A 40 0.59 0.45 -2.05
C MET A 40 1.58 1.46 -1.48
N LEU A 41 1.86 1.34 -0.19
CA LEU A 41 2.87 2.14 0.48
C LEU A 41 4.12 1.30 0.74
N VAL A 42 5.27 1.90 0.51
CA VAL A 42 6.58 1.31 0.82
C VAL A 42 7.41 2.37 1.55
N PRO A 43 8.40 1.96 2.38
CA PRO A 43 9.32 2.94 2.94
C PRO A 43 10.05 3.69 1.83
N GLU A 44 10.37 4.96 2.06
CA GLU A 44 11.07 5.79 1.07
C GLU A 44 12.33 5.10 0.54
N ILE A 45 13.09 4.43 1.43
CA ILE A 45 14.32 3.72 1.05
C ILE A 45 14.06 2.52 0.15
N ALA A 46 12.86 1.97 0.16
CA ALA A 46 12.48 0.84 -0.69
C ALA A 46 11.94 1.29 -2.05
N LEU A 47 11.70 2.57 -2.22
CA LEU A 47 11.16 3.14 -3.47
C LEU A 47 12.30 3.38 -4.47
N THR A 48 12.97 2.29 -4.82
CA THR A 48 14.14 2.30 -5.72
C THR A 48 13.69 2.26 -7.18
N PRO A 49 14.58 2.64 -8.13
CA PRO A 49 14.28 2.49 -9.56
C PRO A 49 13.89 1.06 -9.94
N GLN A 50 14.53 0.05 -9.33
CA GLN A 50 14.20 -1.35 -9.58
C GLN A 50 12.77 -1.68 -9.15
N MET A 51 12.37 -1.22 -7.97
CA MET A 51 11.01 -1.43 -7.46
C MET A 51 9.98 -0.75 -8.36
N VAL A 52 10.23 0.51 -8.72
CA VAL A 52 9.35 1.28 -9.60
C VAL A 52 9.22 0.61 -10.97
N ASN A 53 10.36 0.20 -11.55
CA ASN A 53 10.36 -0.46 -12.86
C ASN A 53 9.64 -1.80 -12.82
N ARG A 54 9.75 -2.54 -11.73
CA ARG A 54 9.05 -3.81 -11.56
C ARG A 54 7.54 -3.63 -11.58
N VAL A 55 7.04 -2.62 -10.88
CA VAL A 55 5.61 -2.32 -10.83
C VAL A 55 5.12 -1.79 -12.18
N LYS A 56 5.87 -0.85 -12.78
CA LYS A 56 5.52 -0.30 -14.09
C LYS A 56 5.58 -1.35 -15.20
N GLY A 57 6.54 -2.27 -15.12
CA GLY A 57 6.64 -3.38 -16.07
C GLY A 57 5.43 -4.30 -16.02
N ARG A 58 4.81 -4.42 -14.86
CA ARG A 58 3.64 -5.28 -14.66
C ARG A 58 2.33 -4.58 -15.09
N PHE A 59 2.19 -3.30 -14.79
CA PHE A 59 0.92 -2.58 -14.95
C PHE A 59 0.98 -1.41 -15.94
N GLY A 60 2.16 -1.11 -16.49
CA GLY A 60 2.31 -0.09 -17.53
C GLY A 60 1.94 1.31 -17.08
N THR A 61 1.20 2.02 -17.91
CA THR A 61 0.82 3.41 -17.67
C THR A 61 -0.26 3.58 -16.59
N HIS A 62 -0.80 2.48 -16.08
CA HIS A 62 -1.81 2.54 -15.00
C HIS A 62 -1.22 2.87 -13.63
N VAL A 63 0.11 2.96 -13.53
CA VAL A 63 0.83 3.21 -12.27
C VAL A 63 1.18 4.68 -12.12
N ALA A 64 0.89 5.26 -10.96
CA ALA A 64 1.41 6.54 -10.53
C ALA A 64 2.35 6.30 -9.35
N VAL A 65 3.51 6.95 -9.36
CA VAL A 65 4.51 6.83 -8.30
C VAL A 65 4.66 8.18 -7.60
N MET A 66 4.52 8.17 -6.28
CA MET A 66 4.62 9.37 -5.45
C MET A 66 5.78 9.24 -4.48
N HIS A 67 6.84 10.00 -4.71
CA HIS A 67 8.02 10.00 -3.84
C HIS A 67 8.59 11.42 -3.69
N SER A 68 9.47 11.59 -2.71
CA SER A 68 10.03 12.90 -2.38
C SER A 68 10.96 13.49 -3.44
N GLY A 69 11.48 12.64 -4.34
CA GLY A 69 12.36 13.08 -5.43
C GLY A 69 11.64 13.79 -6.57
N LEU A 70 10.31 13.76 -6.61
CA LEU A 70 9.56 14.49 -7.62
C LEU A 70 9.57 15.99 -7.34
N SER A 71 9.65 16.80 -8.41
CA SER A 71 9.42 18.24 -8.29
C SER A 71 7.97 18.51 -7.93
N ASP A 72 7.67 19.74 -7.49
CA ASP A 72 6.29 20.13 -7.15
C ASP A 72 5.36 19.97 -8.36
N GLY A 73 5.83 20.32 -9.56
CA GLY A 73 5.06 20.12 -10.78
C GLY A 73 4.78 18.67 -11.09
N GLU A 74 5.78 17.80 -10.91
CA GLU A 74 5.63 16.37 -11.13
C GLU A 74 4.66 15.75 -10.12
N LYS A 75 4.73 16.17 -8.84
CA LYS A 75 3.78 15.73 -7.80
C LYS A 75 2.35 16.13 -8.15
N TYR A 76 2.17 17.36 -8.64
CA TYR A 76 0.88 17.87 -9.05
C TYR A 76 0.33 17.06 -10.23
N ASP A 77 1.15 16.77 -11.23
CA ASP A 77 0.74 16.00 -12.40
C ASP A 77 0.33 14.58 -12.03
N GLU A 78 1.11 13.91 -11.16
CA GLU A 78 0.76 12.57 -10.70
C GLU A 78 -0.54 12.58 -9.88
N TRP A 79 -0.71 13.56 -9.02
CA TRP A 79 -1.94 13.72 -8.22
C TRP A 79 -3.17 13.88 -9.13
N ARG A 80 -3.04 14.70 -10.18
CA ARG A 80 -4.12 14.89 -11.16
C ARG A 80 -4.43 13.62 -11.93
N ARG A 81 -3.41 12.87 -12.34
CA ARG A 81 -3.63 11.58 -13.02
C ARG A 81 -4.42 10.63 -12.15
N ILE A 82 -4.10 10.57 -10.87
CA ILE A 82 -4.81 9.73 -9.91
C ILE A 82 -6.26 10.20 -9.76
N ALA A 83 -6.45 11.50 -9.54
CA ALA A 83 -7.78 12.07 -9.32
C ALA A 83 -8.69 11.91 -10.55
N ARG A 84 -8.13 11.92 -11.75
CA ARG A 84 -8.88 11.76 -13.01
C ARG A 84 -9.17 10.30 -13.36
N GLY A 85 -8.65 9.36 -12.60
CA GLY A 85 -8.81 7.93 -12.89
C GLY A 85 -7.88 7.42 -13.99
N GLU A 86 -6.87 8.18 -14.39
CA GLU A 86 -5.90 7.75 -15.38
C GLU A 86 -4.88 6.76 -14.81
N ALA A 87 -4.68 6.78 -13.49
CA ALA A 87 -3.85 5.81 -12.78
C ALA A 87 -4.73 5.00 -11.84
N GLN A 88 -4.64 3.68 -11.91
CA GLN A 88 -5.40 2.76 -11.09
C GLN A 88 -4.57 2.14 -9.97
N VAL A 89 -3.24 2.24 -10.04
CA VAL A 89 -2.31 1.75 -9.02
C VAL A 89 -1.46 2.92 -8.57
N VAL A 90 -1.43 3.18 -7.28
CA VAL A 90 -0.54 4.19 -6.70
C VAL A 90 0.48 3.49 -5.81
N VAL A 91 1.75 3.76 -6.07
CA VAL A 91 2.86 3.30 -5.23
C VAL A 91 3.57 4.54 -4.70
N GLY A 92 3.80 4.57 -3.42
CA GLY A 92 4.48 5.72 -2.85
C GLY A 92 4.88 5.50 -1.40
N ALA A 93 5.49 6.53 -0.82
CA ALA A 93 5.86 6.55 0.57
C ALA A 93 4.71 7.12 1.42
N ARG A 94 5.00 7.57 2.62
CA ARG A 94 4.00 8.01 3.60
C ARG A 94 2.93 8.95 3.05
N SER A 95 3.31 9.94 2.27
CA SER A 95 2.36 10.95 1.76
C SER A 95 1.34 10.37 0.79
N ALA A 96 1.64 9.24 0.15
CA ALA A 96 0.72 8.58 -0.77
C ALA A 96 -0.51 8.00 -0.07
N ALA A 97 -0.51 7.93 1.26
CA ALA A 97 -1.67 7.46 2.04
C ALA A 97 -2.94 8.28 1.74
N PHE A 98 -2.77 9.52 1.29
CA PHE A 98 -3.88 10.44 0.98
C PHE A 98 -4.21 10.51 -0.52
N ALA A 99 -3.61 9.66 -1.35
CA ALA A 99 -3.82 9.71 -2.80
C ALA A 99 -5.32 9.62 -3.14
N PRO A 100 -5.81 10.46 -4.07
CA PRO A 100 -7.26 10.57 -4.35
C PRO A 100 -7.76 9.47 -5.29
N LEU A 101 -7.42 8.22 -5.00
CA LEU A 101 -7.96 7.07 -5.72
C LEU A 101 -9.43 6.84 -5.36
N LYS A 102 -10.20 6.43 -6.33
CA LYS A 102 -11.60 6.06 -6.16
C LYS A 102 -11.74 4.55 -6.33
N ASN A 103 -12.75 3.99 -5.66
CA ASN A 103 -13.07 2.56 -5.76
C ASN A 103 -11.87 1.68 -5.43
N ILE A 104 -11.21 1.96 -4.32
CA ILE A 104 -10.02 1.20 -3.90
C ILE A 104 -10.45 -0.19 -3.46
N GLY A 105 -9.81 -1.21 -4.03
CA GLY A 105 -10.08 -2.62 -3.74
C GLY A 105 -9.08 -3.27 -2.80
N VAL A 106 -7.90 -2.66 -2.62
CA VAL A 106 -6.90 -3.14 -1.67
C VAL A 106 -5.97 -2.01 -1.24
N PHE A 107 -5.57 -2.06 0.03
CA PHE A 107 -4.53 -1.19 0.58
C PHE A 107 -3.37 -2.09 1.00
N ILE A 108 -2.15 -1.77 0.57
CA ILE A 108 -0.95 -2.53 0.90
C ILE A 108 0.05 -1.60 1.56
N MET A 109 0.65 -2.03 2.66
CA MET A 109 1.73 -1.31 3.33
C MET A 109 2.86 -2.29 3.60
N ASP A 110 3.97 -2.15 2.88
CA ASP A 110 5.14 -2.98 3.09
C ASP A 110 5.99 -2.43 4.24
N GLU A 111 6.66 -3.32 4.97
CA GLU A 111 7.48 -2.97 6.14
C GLU A 111 6.70 -2.05 7.11
N GLU A 112 5.54 -2.53 7.58
CA GLU A 112 4.56 -1.74 8.34
C GLU A 112 5.12 -1.15 9.65
N HIS A 113 6.21 -1.71 10.15
CA HIS A 113 6.89 -1.25 11.36
C HIS A 113 7.85 -0.07 11.12
N GLU A 114 8.08 0.32 9.85
CA GLU A 114 9.03 1.37 9.50
C GLU A 114 8.61 2.72 10.06
N THR A 115 9.52 3.37 10.78
CA THR A 115 9.24 4.65 11.43
C THR A 115 9.03 5.81 10.45
N SER A 116 9.52 5.68 9.20
CA SER A 116 9.32 6.71 8.17
C SER A 116 7.85 6.93 7.81
N TYR A 117 6.96 6.00 8.15
CA TYR A 117 5.54 6.17 7.95
C TYR A 117 4.89 7.11 8.97
N LYS A 118 5.59 7.42 10.05
CA LYS A 118 5.07 8.25 11.11
C LYS A 118 5.45 9.70 10.87
N GLN A 119 4.47 10.60 10.88
CA GLN A 119 4.73 12.03 10.83
C GLN A 119 4.63 12.62 12.22
N ASP A 120 5.76 13.11 12.75
CA ASP A 120 5.84 13.69 14.09
C ASP A 120 5.56 15.18 14.12
N SER A 121 5.72 15.89 12.99
CA SER A 121 5.34 17.29 12.87
C SER A 121 3.82 17.43 12.66
N ALA A 122 3.27 18.59 12.98
CA ALA A 122 1.81 18.81 12.80
C ALA A 122 1.44 18.88 11.31
N PRO A 123 0.34 18.25 10.88
CA PRO A 123 -0.50 17.33 11.66
C PRO A 123 0.19 15.98 11.88
N ARG A 124 0.10 15.45 13.09
CA ARG A 124 0.70 14.16 13.42
C ARG A 124 -0.19 13.02 12.94
N TYR A 125 0.42 12.04 12.29
CA TYR A 125 -0.30 10.83 11.87
C TYR A 125 0.68 9.69 11.63
N HIS A 126 0.15 8.46 11.62
CA HIS A 126 0.85 7.29 11.13
C HIS A 126 0.10 6.81 9.88
N ALA A 127 0.82 6.60 8.79
CA ALA A 127 0.22 6.19 7.52
C ALA A 127 -0.63 4.92 7.66
N ARG A 128 -0.22 3.98 8.53
CA ARG A 128 -1.00 2.77 8.80
C ARG A 128 -2.41 3.10 9.27
N ASP A 129 -2.55 4.04 10.19
CA ASP A 129 -3.86 4.41 10.74
C ASP A 129 -4.73 5.05 9.65
N VAL A 130 -4.13 5.85 8.77
CA VAL A 130 -4.84 6.45 7.63
C VAL A 130 -5.33 5.35 6.69
N LEU A 131 -4.49 4.36 6.36
CA LEU A 131 -4.89 3.25 5.49
C LEU A 131 -6.01 2.42 6.11
N LEU A 132 -5.90 2.10 7.39
CA LEU A 132 -6.92 1.32 8.07
C LEU A 132 -8.28 2.04 8.06
N LYS A 133 -8.28 3.35 8.27
CA LYS A 133 -9.51 4.14 8.22
C LYS A 133 -10.10 4.19 6.82
N ARG A 134 -9.26 4.44 5.81
CA ARG A 134 -9.70 4.45 4.42
C ARG A 134 -10.24 3.08 3.98
N ALA A 135 -9.60 2.01 4.44
CA ALA A 135 -10.06 0.66 4.13
C ALA A 135 -11.47 0.40 4.66
N GLN A 136 -11.79 0.89 5.85
CA GLN A 136 -13.14 0.79 6.40
C GLN A 136 -14.14 1.55 5.53
N ILE A 137 -13.78 2.74 5.08
CA ILE A 137 -14.63 3.57 4.23
C ILE A 137 -14.89 2.90 2.88
N HIS A 138 -13.87 2.31 2.28
CA HIS A 138 -13.96 1.66 0.97
C HIS A 138 -14.41 0.19 1.03
N HIS A 139 -14.56 -0.36 2.22
CA HIS A 139 -14.85 -1.80 2.40
C HIS A 139 -13.82 -2.66 1.68
N ALA A 140 -12.55 -2.37 1.88
CA ALA A 140 -11.44 -3.02 1.19
C ALA A 140 -10.49 -3.68 2.20
N PRO A 141 -9.83 -4.80 1.82
CA PRO A 141 -8.83 -5.42 2.68
C PRO A 141 -7.55 -4.60 2.75
N VAL A 142 -6.82 -4.79 3.84
CA VAL A 142 -5.49 -4.19 4.06
C VAL A 142 -4.49 -5.32 4.21
N VAL A 143 -3.37 -5.24 3.48
CA VAL A 143 -2.25 -6.16 3.61
C VAL A 143 -1.08 -5.41 4.22
N LEU A 144 -0.70 -5.77 5.42
CA LEU A 144 0.47 -5.23 6.11
C LEU A 144 1.60 -6.25 5.97
N GLY A 145 2.67 -5.89 5.28
CA GLY A 145 3.82 -6.76 5.07
C GLY A 145 4.95 -6.42 6.02
N SER A 146 5.65 -7.42 6.51
CA SER A 146 6.80 -7.20 7.37
C SER A 146 7.72 -8.41 7.41
N ALA A 147 9.04 -8.15 7.46
CA ALA A 147 10.01 -9.18 7.80
C ALA A 147 10.00 -9.45 9.31
N THR A 148 9.81 -8.39 10.10
CA THR A 148 9.75 -8.44 11.57
C THR A 148 8.58 -7.58 12.04
N PRO A 149 7.37 -8.19 12.22
CA PRO A 149 6.20 -7.43 12.64
C PRO A 149 6.42 -6.68 13.96
N SER A 150 5.79 -5.51 14.09
CA SER A 150 5.80 -4.77 15.34
C SER A 150 5.11 -5.59 16.43
N LEU A 151 5.45 -5.31 17.70
CA LEU A 151 4.77 -5.98 18.83
C LEU A 151 3.27 -5.72 18.81
N GLU A 152 2.87 -4.52 18.45
CA GLU A 152 1.45 -4.16 18.36
C GLU A 152 0.71 -4.96 17.28
N SER A 153 1.28 -5.03 16.07
CA SER A 153 0.66 -5.80 14.98
C SER A 153 0.64 -7.29 15.28
N ARG A 154 1.69 -7.81 15.90
CA ARG A 154 1.77 -9.21 16.29
C ARG A 154 0.72 -9.54 17.35
N ALA A 155 0.54 -8.66 18.34
CA ALA A 155 -0.49 -8.85 19.38
C ALA A 155 -1.89 -8.83 18.77
N ARG A 156 -2.14 -7.96 17.81
CA ARG A 156 -3.43 -7.91 17.09
C ARG A 156 -3.69 -9.17 16.28
N ALA A 157 -2.66 -9.73 15.66
CA ALA A 157 -2.78 -10.98 14.93
C ALA A 157 -3.10 -12.14 15.87
N GLU A 158 -2.43 -12.20 17.02
CA GLU A 158 -2.67 -13.23 18.04
C GLU A 158 -4.09 -13.14 18.62
N LYS A 159 -4.64 -11.93 18.72
CA LYS A 159 -6.03 -11.73 19.20
C LYS A 159 -7.08 -11.91 18.11
N GLY A 160 -6.67 -12.23 16.88
CA GLY A 160 -7.60 -12.40 15.76
C GLY A 160 -8.08 -11.11 15.13
N VAL A 161 -7.53 -9.95 15.51
CA VAL A 161 -7.84 -8.65 14.88
C VAL A 161 -7.24 -8.59 13.47
N TYR A 162 -6.02 -9.13 13.31
CA TYR A 162 -5.37 -9.30 12.01
C TYR A 162 -5.29 -10.77 11.67
N THR A 163 -5.41 -11.11 10.39
CA THR A 163 -5.16 -12.47 9.92
C THR A 163 -3.69 -12.59 9.54
N LEU A 164 -2.98 -13.51 10.18
CA LEU A 164 -1.56 -13.73 9.94
C LEU A 164 -1.35 -14.68 8.76
N LEU A 165 -0.53 -14.23 7.79
CA LEU A 165 -0.08 -15.02 6.66
C LEU A 165 1.44 -15.05 6.69
N ARG A 166 2.03 -16.23 6.50
CA ARG A 166 3.49 -16.39 6.51
C ARG A 166 3.97 -16.95 5.18
N LEU A 167 5.07 -16.37 4.69
CA LEU A 167 5.79 -16.92 3.56
C LEU A 167 6.93 -17.81 4.07
N PRO A 168 7.18 -18.95 3.41
CA PRO A 168 8.27 -19.85 3.78
C PRO A 168 9.66 -19.23 3.57
#